data_43dbf4c0d303020edadf7dc3967193cc
#
_entry.id   43dbf4c0d303020edadf7dc3967193cc
#
_cell.length_a   1.000
_cell.length_b   1.000
_cell.length_c   1.000
_cell.angle_alpha   90.00
_cell.angle_beta   90.00
_cell.angle_gamma   90.00
#
_symmetry.space_group_name_H-M   'P 1'
#
loop_
_entity.id
_entity.type
_entity.pdbx_description
1 polymer ?
#
loop_
_entity_poly.entity_id
_entity_poly.type
_entity_poly.pdbx_seq_one_letter_code
_entity_poly.pdbx_strand_id
1 'polypeptide(L)'
;MKQSKIRNAIMLFALVCFTIVQVKAQNNKKPNILIIWGDDIGTTNVSAYSDGLMGYMTPHIDRIGNEGLRFLQYYGEQSCTAGRAAFLTGQHGIRSGLTKVGFPGAPMGMSQLDPTIGGVMKSLGYVTGQFGKNHVGDRNESLPTVNGFDEFFGNLYHLNAEEEPELPDYPKDPSYIKKFGPRGVLKCTATNADDGTITDPRFGKVGKQRIEDTGPLTKKRMETIDDETSAAAIDFIKRQHAAGKPFFCWWNGTRMHLRTHVRPEHRGKYIHGDSEYIDGMIEHDLTVGDLLKALDDLGIADNTIVVYSTDNGPHMNTWPDGAMTPFRSEKNTNWEGAFRVPCMVRWPGVIKPNQITNELMSHNDWMPTLASIAGEPELTKKLLSGYSANGKSYNVHLDGFDQSALLRGTGKSVRDKFFYSDDDGLLVALRQGDYKYVFAEQRAPGTMQVWAEPFVKLRLQKIFNIMQDPFERADITSNTYWDWNLNHVPAMYGVMEQVFVFAETFDKYPPRSIPPSFNPTTILDQKLMQIKAKAFIEKNIMPRDKEGDDANANKKKK
;
A
#
# COMPACT_ATOMS: atom_id res chain seq x y z
N MET A 1 34.16 -41.91 43.95
CA MET A 1 33.13 -42.08 42.89
C MET A 1 31.86 -41.25 43.10
N LYS A 2 31.25 -41.03 44.26
CA LYS A 2 30.04 -40.23 44.49
C LYS A 2 30.25 -38.75 44.22
N GLN A 3 31.35 -38.12 44.60
CA GLN A 3 31.63 -36.71 44.42
C GLN A 3 31.83 -36.28 42.93
N SER A 4 32.41 -37.18 42.10
CA SER A 4 32.58 -36.93 40.65
C SER A 4 31.23 -36.90 39.90
N LYS A 5 30.28 -37.77 40.27
CA LYS A 5 28.96 -37.83 39.66
C LYS A 5 28.09 -36.58 39.98
N ILE A 6 28.22 -36.05 41.21
CA ILE A 6 27.51 -34.83 41.63
C ILE A 6 28.07 -33.61 40.89
N ARG A 7 29.38 -33.49 40.72
CA ARG A 7 30.04 -32.40 40.01
C ARG A 7 29.66 -32.38 38.51
N ASN A 8 29.57 -33.56 37.88
CA ASN A 8 29.14 -33.68 36.48
C ASN A 8 27.64 -33.37 36.30
N ALA A 9 26.80 -33.75 37.27
CA ALA A 9 25.36 -33.40 37.23
C ALA A 9 25.12 -31.89 37.39
N ILE A 10 25.87 -31.20 38.26
CA ILE A 10 25.81 -29.76 38.46
C ILE A 10 26.30 -29.02 37.19
N MET A 11 27.39 -29.53 36.56
CA MET A 11 27.92 -28.96 35.33
C MET A 11 26.93 -29.10 34.14
N LEU A 12 26.26 -30.25 34.03
CA LEU A 12 25.24 -30.51 33.01
C LEU A 12 24.00 -29.64 33.24
N PHE A 13 23.57 -29.47 34.50
CA PHE A 13 22.44 -28.60 34.85
C PHE A 13 22.75 -27.12 34.60
N ALA A 14 23.97 -26.65 34.89
CA ALA A 14 24.43 -25.32 34.59
C ALA A 14 24.50 -25.07 33.06
N LEU A 15 24.93 -26.05 32.26
CA LEU A 15 24.97 -25.96 30.79
C LEU A 15 23.56 -25.89 30.20
N VAL A 16 22.61 -26.69 30.72
CA VAL A 16 21.21 -26.69 30.30
C VAL A 16 20.53 -25.37 30.70
N CYS A 17 20.79 -24.85 31.91
CA CYS A 17 20.27 -23.55 32.32
C CYS A 17 20.86 -22.41 31.49
N PHE A 18 22.14 -22.48 31.10
CA PHE A 18 22.77 -21.46 30.25
C PHE A 18 22.21 -21.47 28.82
N THR A 19 21.91 -22.64 28.25
CA THR A 19 21.26 -22.75 26.95
C THR A 19 19.80 -22.27 26.99
N ILE A 20 19.06 -22.56 28.07
CA ILE A 20 17.67 -22.06 28.25
C ILE A 20 17.63 -20.53 28.42
N VAL A 21 18.61 -19.94 29.12
CA VAL A 21 18.73 -18.49 29.29
C VAL A 21 19.10 -17.82 27.97
N GLN A 22 19.96 -18.41 27.15
CA GLN A 22 20.26 -17.90 25.81
C GLN A 22 19.04 -17.96 24.86
N VAL A 23 18.30 -19.05 24.89
CA VAL A 23 17.06 -19.19 24.09
C VAL A 23 15.99 -18.21 24.56
N LYS A 24 15.86 -17.92 25.88
CA LYS A 24 14.94 -16.87 26.36
C LYS A 24 15.43 -15.47 26.07
N ALA A 25 16.74 -15.20 26.05
CA ALA A 25 17.29 -13.89 25.70
C ALA A 25 17.12 -13.56 24.20
N GLN A 26 17.11 -14.59 23.34
CA GLN A 26 16.86 -14.42 21.92
C GLN A 26 15.38 -14.09 21.61
N ASN A 27 14.44 -14.48 22.48
CA ASN A 27 13.00 -14.25 22.30
C ASN A 27 12.51 -12.84 22.73
N ASN A 28 13.37 -11.96 23.24
CA ASN A 28 12.98 -10.61 23.68
C ASN A 28 13.45 -9.47 22.74
N LYS A 29 14.17 -9.77 21.67
CA LYS A 29 14.56 -8.77 20.67
C LYS A 29 13.38 -8.55 19.70
N LYS A 30 12.95 -7.30 19.55
CA LYS A 30 12.02 -6.91 18.48
C LYS A 30 12.59 -7.33 17.12
N PRO A 31 11.81 -8.01 16.26
CA PRO A 31 12.30 -8.36 14.93
C PRO A 31 12.52 -7.11 14.10
N ASN A 32 13.53 -7.12 13.24
CA ASN A 32 13.60 -6.15 12.15
C ASN A 32 12.49 -6.44 11.13
N ILE A 33 12.12 -5.45 10.36
CA ILE A 33 11.07 -5.56 9.36
C ILE A 33 11.58 -4.99 8.05
N LEU A 34 11.58 -5.82 7.00
CA LEU A 34 11.88 -5.44 5.63
C LEU A 34 10.65 -5.73 4.75
N ILE A 35 10.04 -4.69 4.24
CA ILE A 35 8.96 -4.78 3.26
C ILE A 35 9.54 -4.49 1.90
N ILE A 36 9.30 -5.37 0.94
CA ILE A 36 9.78 -5.29 -0.44
C ILE A 36 8.57 -5.27 -1.36
N TRP A 37 8.38 -4.19 -2.11
CA TRP A 37 7.30 -4.07 -3.06
C TRP A 37 7.80 -3.89 -4.49
N GLY A 38 7.11 -4.56 -5.42
CA GLY A 38 7.14 -4.20 -6.82
C GLY A 38 6.10 -3.14 -7.17
N ASP A 39 5.93 -2.88 -8.45
CA ASP A 39 4.97 -1.94 -9.02
C ASP A 39 4.26 -2.63 -10.20
N ASP A 40 2.93 -2.77 -10.16
CA ASP A 40 2.12 -3.41 -11.21
C ASP A 40 2.51 -4.87 -11.53
N ILE A 41 2.99 -5.64 -10.55
CA ILE A 41 3.42 -7.03 -10.77
C ILE A 41 2.23 -7.99 -10.63
N GLY A 42 1.96 -8.76 -11.68
CA GLY A 42 0.91 -9.77 -11.67
C GLY A 42 1.33 -11.05 -10.95
N THR A 43 0.33 -11.81 -10.50
CA THR A 43 0.55 -13.06 -9.77
C THR A 43 1.38 -14.06 -10.59
N THR A 44 1.11 -14.22 -11.90
CA THR A 44 1.86 -15.14 -12.76
C THR A 44 3.28 -14.67 -13.09
N ASN A 45 3.59 -13.39 -12.89
CA ASN A 45 4.93 -12.86 -13.11
C ASN A 45 5.94 -13.25 -12.01
N VAL A 46 5.45 -13.82 -10.91
CA VAL A 46 6.28 -14.38 -9.82
C VAL A 46 6.26 -15.90 -9.93
N SER A 47 7.42 -16.53 -10.14
CA SER A 47 7.49 -17.97 -10.42
C SER A 47 7.02 -18.85 -9.27
N ALA A 48 7.06 -18.40 -8.02
CA ALA A 48 6.43 -19.09 -6.89
C ALA A 48 4.91 -19.32 -7.06
N TYR A 49 4.23 -18.55 -7.91
CA TYR A 49 2.79 -18.69 -8.21
C TYR A 49 2.51 -19.33 -9.58
N SER A 50 3.50 -19.49 -10.44
CA SER A 50 3.30 -19.89 -11.82
C SER A 50 4.23 -21.01 -12.29
N ASP A 51 5.18 -21.45 -11.45
CA ASP A 51 6.21 -22.43 -11.79
C ASP A 51 6.97 -22.08 -13.09
N GLY A 52 7.14 -20.78 -13.37
CA GLY A 52 7.82 -20.30 -14.58
C GLY A 52 6.97 -20.31 -15.83
N LEU A 53 5.62 -20.35 -15.72
CA LEU A 53 4.70 -20.31 -16.87
C LEU A 53 4.98 -19.15 -17.84
N MET A 54 5.49 -18.02 -17.33
CA MET A 54 5.83 -16.84 -18.12
C MET A 54 7.17 -16.96 -18.88
N GLY A 55 7.83 -18.13 -18.81
CA GLY A 55 9.08 -18.38 -19.53
C GLY A 55 10.36 -17.95 -18.79
N TYR A 56 10.25 -17.48 -17.55
CA TYR A 56 11.37 -17.10 -16.68
C TYR A 56 11.09 -17.43 -15.22
N MET A 57 12.11 -17.32 -14.38
CA MET A 57 12.04 -17.60 -12.93
C MET A 57 12.43 -16.37 -12.12
N THR A 58 11.89 -16.27 -10.92
CA THR A 58 12.19 -15.22 -9.91
C THR A 58 12.71 -15.86 -8.62
N PRO A 59 13.90 -16.50 -8.65
CA PRO A 59 14.36 -17.36 -7.57
C PRO A 59 14.60 -16.65 -6.24
N HIS A 60 14.94 -15.35 -6.26
CA HIS A 60 15.16 -14.58 -5.04
C HIS A 60 13.83 -14.18 -4.38
N ILE A 61 12.84 -13.81 -5.18
CA ILE A 61 11.48 -13.56 -4.70
C ILE A 61 10.87 -14.86 -4.19
N ASP A 62 11.01 -15.97 -4.94
CA ASP A 62 10.51 -17.29 -4.57
C ASP A 62 11.10 -17.78 -3.25
N ARG A 63 12.37 -17.45 -2.97
CA ARG A 63 13.03 -17.76 -1.70
C ARG A 63 12.23 -17.30 -0.49
N ILE A 64 11.60 -16.11 -0.57
CA ILE A 64 10.79 -15.57 0.53
C ILE A 64 9.59 -16.50 0.82
N GLY A 65 8.90 -16.96 -0.22
CA GLY A 65 7.79 -17.90 -0.08
C GLY A 65 8.23 -19.30 0.34
N ASN A 66 9.32 -19.79 -0.23
CA ASN A 66 9.86 -21.13 0.07
C ASN A 66 10.40 -21.23 1.50
N GLU A 67 11.01 -20.17 2.03
CA GLU A 67 11.46 -20.10 3.43
C GLU A 67 10.36 -19.60 4.39
N GLY A 68 9.12 -19.39 3.90
CA GLY A 68 8.03 -18.81 4.67
C GLY A 68 6.64 -19.23 4.22
N LEU A 69 5.75 -18.26 4.15
CA LEU A 69 4.32 -18.39 3.86
C LEU A 69 3.97 -17.65 2.56
N ARG A 70 3.24 -18.31 1.67
CA ARG A 70 2.67 -17.76 0.45
C ARG A 70 1.15 -17.64 0.57
N PHE A 71 0.62 -16.44 0.33
CA PHE A 71 -0.82 -16.17 0.33
C PHE A 71 -1.40 -16.40 -1.07
N LEU A 72 -2.53 -17.12 -1.16
CA LEU A 72 -3.30 -17.27 -2.40
C LEU A 72 -4.46 -16.27 -2.49
N GLN A 73 -4.82 -15.63 -1.37
CA GLN A 73 -5.90 -14.64 -1.29
C GLN A 73 -5.43 -13.39 -0.55
N TYR A 74 -4.50 -12.69 -1.20
CA TYR A 74 -4.02 -11.42 -0.71
C TYR A 74 -4.44 -10.28 -1.62
N TYR A 75 -4.91 -9.18 -1.01
CA TYR A 75 -5.52 -8.07 -1.73
C TYR A 75 -4.71 -6.79 -1.59
N GLY A 76 -4.35 -6.24 -2.74
CA GLY A 76 -3.93 -4.85 -2.90
C GLY A 76 -5.14 -3.95 -3.09
N GLU A 77 -4.94 -2.87 -3.84
CA GLU A 77 -6.01 -1.96 -4.26
C GLU A 77 -6.00 -1.85 -5.79
N GLN A 78 -6.95 -1.09 -6.36
CA GLN A 78 -7.11 -0.98 -7.82
C GLN A 78 -5.97 -0.24 -8.51
N SER A 79 -5.17 0.56 -7.79
CA SER A 79 -4.09 1.38 -8.37
C SER A 79 -3.01 1.73 -7.36
N CYS A 80 -1.86 2.22 -7.85
CA CYS A 80 -0.63 2.43 -7.06
C CYS A 80 -0.85 3.33 -5.83
N THR A 81 -1.46 4.50 -6.01
CA THR A 81 -1.71 5.43 -4.91
C THR A 81 -2.61 4.81 -3.85
N ALA A 82 -3.67 4.11 -4.28
CA ALA A 82 -4.60 3.46 -3.38
C ALA A 82 -3.92 2.34 -2.57
N GLY A 83 -3.17 1.44 -3.25
CA GLY A 83 -2.45 0.36 -2.58
C GLY A 83 -1.42 0.86 -1.57
N ARG A 84 -0.62 1.86 -1.96
CA ARG A 84 0.39 2.47 -1.07
C ARG A 84 -0.24 3.19 0.11
N ALA A 85 -1.35 3.93 -0.11
CA ALA A 85 -2.09 4.59 0.95
C ALA A 85 -2.74 3.60 1.92
N ALA A 86 -3.34 2.51 1.41
CA ALA A 86 -3.94 1.45 2.22
C ALA A 86 -2.91 0.80 3.16
N PHE A 87 -1.71 0.49 2.64
CA PHE A 87 -0.60 -0.04 3.45
C PHE A 87 -0.09 0.97 4.48
N LEU A 88 0.12 2.23 4.05
CA LEU A 88 0.64 3.28 4.92
C LEU A 88 -0.30 3.61 6.07
N THR A 89 -1.60 3.67 5.82
CA THR A 89 -2.58 4.20 6.77
C THR A 89 -3.41 3.13 7.49
N GLY A 90 -3.44 1.89 6.98
CA GLY A 90 -4.37 0.86 7.45
C GLY A 90 -5.84 1.19 7.17
N GLN A 91 -6.11 2.18 6.29
CA GLN A 91 -7.44 2.69 5.99
C GLN A 91 -7.81 2.40 4.54
N HIS A 92 -9.10 2.23 4.27
CA HIS A 92 -9.65 2.09 2.92
C HIS A 92 -9.47 3.39 2.13
N GLY A 93 -9.24 3.28 0.81
CA GLY A 93 -9.03 4.42 -0.09
C GLY A 93 -10.12 5.50 -0.02
N ILE A 94 -11.39 5.11 0.12
CA ILE A 94 -12.51 6.06 0.30
C ILE A 94 -12.31 6.92 1.55
N ARG A 95 -11.74 6.37 2.64
CA ARG A 95 -11.52 7.11 3.90
C ARG A 95 -10.36 8.08 3.78
N SER A 96 -9.24 7.64 3.24
CA SER A 96 -8.08 8.50 3.04
C SER A 96 -8.25 9.52 1.91
N GLY A 97 -9.16 9.27 0.96
CA GLY A 97 -9.31 10.04 -0.28
C GLY A 97 -8.21 9.80 -1.31
N LEU A 98 -7.31 8.84 -1.03
CA LEU A 98 -6.15 8.52 -1.89
C LEU A 98 -6.45 7.29 -2.77
N THR A 99 -7.47 7.38 -3.62
CA THR A 99 -7.86 6.32 -4.55
C THR A 99 -7.18 6.45 -5.92
N LYS A 100 -6.61 7.60 -6.26
CA LYS A 100 -5.85 7.85 -7.48
C LYS A 100 -4.72 8.86 -7.27
N VAL A 101 -3.84 8.92 -8.25
CA VAL A 101 -2.74 9.90 -8.30
C VAL A 101 -3.26 11.31 -8.62
N GLY A 102 -2.61 12.33 -8.04
CA GLY A 102 -2.77 13.73 -8.45
C GLY A 102 -1.73 14.14 -9.50
N PHE A 103 -2.03 15.21 -10.21
CA PHE A 103 -1.01 15.87 -11.04
C PHE A 103 0.14 16.43 -10.20
N PRO A 104 1.34 16.61 -10.78
CA PRO A 104 2.45 17.23 -10.09
C PRO A 104 2.08 18.59 -9.46
N GLY A 105 2.36 18.75 -8.16
CA GLY A 105 2.00 19.93 -7.37
C GLY A 105 0.54 19.99 -6.91
N ALA A 106 -0.27 18.96 -7.18
CA ALA A 106 -1.65 18.91 -6.70
C ALA A 106 -1.72 18.92 -5.16
N PRO A 107 -2.75 19.55 -4.55
CA PRO A 107 -2.90 19.59 -3.09
C PRO A 107 -3.31 18.25 -2.49
N MET A 108 -3.40 17.18 -3.30
CA MET A 108 -3.71 15.83 -2.88
C MET A 108 -2.44 15.11 -2.40
N GLY A 109 -2.54 14.38 -1.32
CA GLY A 109 -1.44 13.58 -0.78
C GLY A 109 -1.73 13.09 0.63
N MET A 110 -0.73 12.46 1.23
CA MET A 110 -0.81 11.93 2.59
C MET A 110 -1.25 13.01 3.58
N SER A 111 -2.34 12.74 4.28
CA SER A 111 -2.91 13.67 5.25
C SER A 111 -2.12 13.66 6.56
N GLN A 112 -1.84 14.84 7.11
CA GLN A 112 -1.23 14.98 8.44
C GLN A 112 -2.19 14.57 9.59
N LEU A 113 -3.46 14.30 9.28
CA LEU A 113 -4.47 13.84 10.25
C LEU A 113 -4.52 12.31 10.36
N ASP A 114 -3.82 11.59 9.50
CA ASP A 114 -3.76 10.14 9.51
C ASP A 114 -2.40 9.65 10.03
N PRO A 115 -2.39 8.61 10.89
CA PRO A 115 -1.14 7.95 11.24
C PRO A 115 -0.61 7.19 10.03
N THR A 116 0.70 7.06 9.95
CA THR A 116 1.33 6.13 9.01
C THR A 116 1.94 4.96 9.77
N ILE A 117 2.10 3.84 9.07
CA ILE A 117 2.82 2.67 9.61
C ILE A 117 4.24 3.06 10.04
N GLY A 118 4.93 3.95 9.29
CA GLY A 118 6.23 4.50 9.67
C GLY A 118 6.17 5.24 11.00
N GLY A 119 5.19 6.13 11.19
CA GLY A 119 5.00 6.87 12.44
C GLY A 119 4.65 5.98 13.63
N VAL A 120 3.80 4.96 13.42
CA VAL A 120 3.45 3.97 14.45
C VAL A 120 4.69 3.15 14.82
N MET A 121 5.42 2.59 13.86
CA MET A 121 6.62 1.79 14.12
C MET A 121 7.71 2.62 14.81
N LYS A 122 7.89 3.89 14.41
CA LYS A 122 8.81 4.80 15.09
C LYS A 122 8.43 5.01 16.56
N SER A 123 7.15 5.20 16.88
CA SER A 123 6.67 5.33 18.27
C SER A 123 6.86 4.05 19.08
N LEU A 124 6.97 2.90 18.42
CA LEU A 124 7.26 1.60 19.01
C LEU A 124 8.77 1.30 19.07
N GLY A 125 9.64 2.29 18.78
CA GLY A 125 11.09 2.21 18.97
C GLY A 125 11.88 1.68 17.79
N TYR A 126 11.28 1.62 16.61
CA TYR A 126 12.00 1.32 15.36
C TYR A 126 12.62 2.58 14.76
N VAL A 127 13.73 2.43 14.07
CA VAL A 127 14.22 3.42 13.10
C VAL A 127 13.58 3.09 11.76
N THR A 128 13.09 4.11 11.05
CA THR A 128 12.20 3.90 9.90
C THR A 128 12.79 4.49 8.63
N GLY A 129 12.80 3.71 7.54
CA GLY A 129 13.27 4.15 6.23
C GLY A 129 12.31 3.73 5.12
N GLN A 130 12.10 4.63 4.15
CA GLN A 130 11.37 4.33 2.92
C GLN A 130 12.26 4.66 1.72
N PHE A 131 12.38 3.71 0.78
CA PHE A 131 13.26 3.83 -0.38
C PHE A 131 12.52 3.41 -1.64
N GLY A 132 12.75 4.16 -2.75
CA GLY A 132 12.04 3.94 -4.02
C GLY A 132 10.76 4.77 -4.14
N LYS A 133 9.78 4.26 -4.90
CA LYS A 133 8.56 4.99 -5.25
C LYS A 133 7.67 5.29 -4.03
N ASN A 134 7.30 6.56 -3.83
CA ASN A 134 6.36 7.00 -2.78
C ASN A 134 4.91 7.03 -3.26
N HIS A 135 4.59 7.84 -4.25
CA HIS A 135 3.32 7.96 -4.98
C HIS A 135 2.06 8.26 -4.14
N VAL A 136 2.20 8.93 -3.01
CA VAL A 136 1.09 9.39 -2.15
C VAL A 136 1.13 10.91 -1.92
N GLY A 137 1.48 11.65 -2.98
CA GLY A 137 1.62 13.11 -2.99
C GLY A 137 3.07 13.56 -3.04
N ASP A 138 3.27 14.72 -3.67
CA ASP A 138 4.59 15.31 -3.96
C ASP A 138 4.85 16.61 -3.20
N ARG A 139 3.85 17.15 -2.51
CA ARG A 139 4.01 18.32 -1.65
C ARG A 139 4.83 17.97 -0.40
N ASN A 140 5.54 18.95 0.11
CA ASN A 140 6.44 18.76 1.25
C ASN A 140 5.74 18.17 2.47
N GLU A 141 4.49 18.54 2.73
CA GLU A 141 3.66 17.98 3.81
C GLU A 141 3.24 16.53 3.62
N SER A 142 3.34 15.99 2.40
CA SER A 142 3.00 14.59 2.08
C SER A 142 4.21 13.67 2.02
N LEU A 143 5.44 14.21 2.13
CA LEU A 143 6.66 13.41 2.04
C LEU A 143 6.81 12.45 3.24
N PRO A 144 7.47 11.30 3.06
CA PRO A 144 7.61 10.29 4.11
C PRO A 144 8.22 10.81 5.40
N THR A 145 9.20 11.72 5.33
CA THR A 145 9.97 12.18 6.49
C THR A 145 9.20 13.10 7.45
N VAL A 146 8.13 13.75 7.02
CA VAL A 146 7.19 14.44 7.92
C VAL A 146 6.00 13.55 8.33
N ASN A 147 5.89 12.37 7.70
CA ASN A 147 4.85 11.37 7.94
C ASN A 147 5.39 10.11 8.65
N GLY A 148 6.48 10.23 9.41
CA GLY A 148 6.92 9.22 10.35
C GLY A 148 8.11 8.37 9.93
N PHE A 149 8.67 8.57 8.75
CA PHE A 149 9.93 7.95 8.36
C PHE A 149 11.12 8.83 8.76
N ASP A 150 12.23 8.22 9.16
CA ASP A 150 13.48 8.94 9.48
C ASP A 150 14.21 9.32 8.21
N GLU A 151 14.18 8.46 7.19
CA GLU A 151 14.87 8.63 5.92
C GLU A 151 13.96 8.26 4.75
N PHE A 152 14.11 9.00 3.64
CA PHE A 152 13.48 8.71 2.36
C PHE A 152 14.47 8.99 1.22
N PHE A 153 14.53 8.07 0.23
CA PHE A 153 15.20 8.32 -1.03
C PHE A 153 14.43 7.65 -2.16
N GLY A 154 13.89 8.44 -3.10
CA GLY A 154 13.12 7.87 -4.21
C GLY A 154 12.34 8.89 -5.03
N ASN A 155 11.59 8.38 -5.99
CA ASN A 155 10.71 9.12 -6.89
C ASN A 155 9.28 9.24 -6.33
N LEU A 156 8.53 10.21 -6.85
CA LEU A 156 7.22 10.57 -6.31
C LEU A 156 6.05 10.18 -7.22
N TYR A 157 6.33 9.78 -8.47
CA TYR A 157 5.34 9.49 -9.49
C TYR A 157 5.60 8.13 -10.13
N HIS A 158 4.68 7.72 -11.01
CA HIS A 158 4.85 6.57 -11.91
C HIS A 158 5.76 6.91 -13.09
N LEU A 159 6.36 5.88 -13.72
CA LEU A 159 7.39 6.05 -14.73
C LEU A 159 6.93 6.87 -15.95
N ASN A 160 5.69 6.68 -16.43
CA ASN A 160 5.22 7.45 -17.59
C ASN A 160 5.12 8.95 -17.30
N ALA A 161 4.75 9.38 -16.09
CA ALA A 161 4.76 10.80 -15.75
C ALA A 161 6.19 11.37 -15.63
N GLU A 162 7.12 10.57 -15.13
CA GLU A 162 8.54 10.95 -15.06
C GLU A 162 9.19 11.06 -16.46
N GLU A 163 8.74 10.23 -17.44
CA GLU A 163 9.23 10.22 -18.81
C GLU A 163 8.66 11.36 -19.68
N GLU A 164 7.47 11.88 -19.35
CA GLU A 164 6.77 12.89 -20.17
C GLU A 164 7.64 14.07 -20.62
N PRO A 165 8.51 14.67 -19.79
CA PRO A 165 9.35 15.79 -20.21
C PRO A 165 10.32 15.46 -21.36
N GLU A 166 10.63 14.20 -21.60
CA GLU A 166 11.50 13.73 -22.67
C GLU A 166 10.75 13.41 -23.97
N LEU A 167 9.41 13.39 -23.95
CA LEU A 167 8.60 13.14 -25.14
C LEU A 167 8.71 14.31 -26.15
N PRO A 168 8.67 14.02 -27.46
CA PRO A 168 8.78 15.04 -28.52
C PRO A 168 7.76 16.17 -28.37
N ASP A 169 6.51 15.83 -28.06
CA ASP A 169 5.37 16.75 -28.00
C ASP A 169 5.23 17.47 -26.64
N TYR A 170 6.05 17.14 -25.65
CA TYR A 170 6.01 17.80 -24.36
C TYR A 170 6.47 19.26 -24.51
N PRO A 171 5.77 20.28 -23.92
CA PRO A 171 6.14 21.66 -24.00
C PRO A 171 7.56 21.92 -23.53
N LYS A 172 8.41 22.52 -24.39
CA LYS A 172 9.83 22.74 -24.11
C LYS A 172 10.12 24.07 -23.40
N ASP A 173 9.10 24.86 -23.10
CA ASP A 173 9.21 26.07 -22.29
C ASP A 173 9.63 25.71 -20.85
N PRO A 174 10.76 26.22 -20.36
CA PRO A 174 11.23 25.96 -18.99
C PRO A 174 10.21 26.41 -17.91
N SER A 175 9.42 27.45 -18.18
CA SER A 175 8.38 27.90 -17.25
C SER A 175 7.24 26.89 -17.12
N TYR A 176 6.90 26.21 -18.22
CA TYR A 176 5.92 25.11 -18.21
C TYR A 176 6.44 23.93 -17.40
N ILE A 177 7.68 23.48 -17.66
CA ILE A 177 8.31 22.38 -16.95
C ILE A 177 8.37 22.68 -15.45
N LYS A 178 8.80 23.90 -15.08
CA LYS A 178 8.85 24.34 -13.68
C LYS A 178 7.47 24.31 -13.00
N LYS A 179 6.41 24.60 -13.73
CA LYS A 179 5.04 24.69 -13.19
C LYS A 179 4.33 23.35 -13.14
N PHE A 180 4.51 22.50 -14.14
CA PHE A 180 3.71 21.30 -14.37
C PHE A 180 4.52 20.00 -14.43
N GLY A 181 5.84 20.06 -14.65
CA GLY A 181 6.69 18.87 -14.75
C GLY A 181 6.77 18.09 -13.43
N PRO A 182 7.14 16.80 -13.47
CA PRO A 182 7.36 16.01 -12.27
C PRO A 182 8.49 16.59 -11.42
N ARG A 183 8.41 16.41 -10.11
CA ARG A 183 9.49 16.73 -9.18
C ARG A 183 10.57 15.67 -9.30
N GLY A 184 11.82 16.03 -9.10
CA GLY A 184 12.94 15.10 -9.18
C GLY A 184 12.94 14.03 -8.11
N VAL A 185 13.90 13.11 -8.20
CA VAL A 185 14.16 12.09 -7.19
C VAL A 185 14.69 12.77 -5.93
N LEU A 186 14.02 12.56 -4.81
CA LEU A 186 14.31 13.26 -3.56
C LEU A 186 15.06 12.37 -2.57
N LYS A 187 16.03 12.99 -1.87
CA LYS A 187 16.64 12.43 -0.68
C LYS A 187 16.25 13.29 0.52
N CYS A 188 15.51 12.70 1.46
CA CYS A 188 14.96 13.42 2.60
C CYS A 188 15.40 12.78 3.91
N THR A 189 15.58 13.63 4.93
CA THR A 189 15.89 13.20 6.31
C THR A 189 14.99 13.96 7.26
N ALA A 190 14.33 13.27 8.20
CA ALA A 190 13.55 13.89 9.25
C ALA A 190 14.46 14.71 10.19
N THR A 191 13.96 15.86 10.67
CA THR A 191 14.65 16.73 11.61
C THR A 191 13.79 17.07 12.81
N ASN A 192 14.41 17.47 13.92
CA ASN A 192 13.68 17.98 15.09
C ASN A 192 13.30 19.47 14.94
N ALA A 193 14.05 20.21 14.14
CA ALA A 193 13.77 21.61 13.87
C ALA A 193 12.73 21.73 12.75
N ASP A 194 11.73 22.57 12.98
CA ASP A 194 10.80 23.01 11.94
C ASP A 194 11.41 24.23 11.25
N ASP A 195 11.87 24.06 10.01
CA ASP A 195 12.27 25.18 9.17
C ASP A 195 11.03 25.79 8.49
N GLY A 196 10.11 26.26 9.32
CA GLY A 196 8.84 26.86 8.90
C GLY A 196 9.00 28.16 8.09
N THR A 197 10.24 28.62 7.90
CA THR A 197 10.56 29.81 7.09
C THR A 197 10.71 29.47 5.61
N ILE A 198 11.06 28.22 5.27
CA ILE A 198 11.24 27.79 3.89
C ILE A 198 9.91 27.25 3.36
N THR A 199 9.34 27.98 2.41
CA THR A 199 8.12 27.59 1.71
C THR A 199 8.40 27.57 0.21
N ASP A 200 8.24 26.41 -0.41
CA ASP A 200 8.25 26.29 -1.87
C ASP A 200 6.89 26.76 -2.42
N PRO A 201 6.85 27.67 -3.43
CA PRO A 201 5.60 28.16 -3.98
C PRO A 201 4.67 27.06 -4.55
N ARG A 202 5.27 25.98 -5.05
CA ARG A 202 4.55 24.84 -5.64
C ARG A 202 4.32 23.71 -4.64
N PHE A 203 5.34 23.38 -3.84
CA PHE A 203 5.33 22.18 -2.99
C PHE A 203 5.08 22.48 -1.50
N GLY A 204 4.88 23.74 -1.10
CA GLY A 204 4.47 24.10 0.25
C GLY A 204 5.61 24.16 1.27
N LYS A 205 5.25 24.15 2.56
CA LYS A 205 6.22 24.24 3.65
C LYS A 205 7.11 23.01 3.74
N VAL A 206 8.41 23.22 3.95
CA VAL A 206 9.36 22.12 4.15
C VAL A 206 9.09 21.36 5.44
N GLY A 207 8.82 22.05 6.54
CA GLY A 207 8.52 21.39 7.82
C GLY A 207 9.75 20.76 8.49
N LYS A 208 9.53 19.74 9.32
CA LYS A 208 10.58 19.05 10.08
C LYS A 208 11.35 18.03 9.24
N GLN A 209 11.93 18.47 8.15
CA GLN A 209 12.74 17.63 7.26
C GLN A 209 13.78 18.45 6.51
N ARG A 210 14.82 17.77 6.04
CA ARG A 210 15.75 18.27 5.02
C ARG A 210 15.41 17.56 3.72
N ILE A 211 15.34 18.32 2.62
CA ILE A 211 15.02 17.83 1.28
C ILE A 211 16.16 18.18 0.36
N GLU A 212 16.70 17.20 -0.34
CA GLU A 212 17.65 17.32 -1.42
C GLU A 212 17.00 16.77 -2.69
N ASP A 213 16.86 17.62 -3.73
CA ASP A 213 16.46 17.18 -5.06
C ASP A 213 17.72 16.71 -5.81
N THR A 214 17.78 15.42 -6.10
CA THR A 214 18.94 14.78 -6.76
C THR A 214 18.83 14.78 -8.28
N GLY A 215 17.86 15.50 -8.82
CA GLY A 215 17.59 15.64 -10.26
C GLY A 215 16.46 14.75 -10.77
N PRO A 216 16.07 14.93 -12.05
CA PRO A 216 14.92 14.25 -12.64
C PRO A 216 15.15 12.74 -12.78
N LEU A 217 14.06 11.99 -12.79
CA LEU A 217 14.07 10.58 -13.16
C LEU A 217 13.89 10.46 -14.69
N THR A 218 14.97 10.66 -15.42
CA THR A 218 15.02 10.51 -16.88
C THR A 218 14.96 9.04 -17.29
N LYS A 219 14.62 8.75 -18.57
CA LYS A 219 14.70 7.40 -19.16
C LYS A 219 16.03 6.71 -18.85
N LYS A 220 17.12 7.47 -18.97
CA LYS A 220 18.46 6.92 -18.68
C LYS A 220 18.64 6.58 -17.20
N ARG A 221 18.12 7.38 -16.28
CA ARG A 221 18.19 7.10 -14.84
C ARG A 221 17.23 5.98 -14.43
N MET A 222 16.11 5.78 -15.15
CA MET A 222 15.20 4.66 -14.92
C MET A 222 15.89 3.30 -15.06
N GLU A 223 16.94 3.18 -15.88
CA GLU A 223 17.74 1.97 -16.01
C GLU A 223 18.43 1.55 -14.68
N THR A 224 18.67 2.48 -13.76
CA THR A 224 19.47 2.25 -12.53
C THR A 224 18.82 2.72 -11.23
N ILE A 225 17.67 3.34 -11.27
CA ILE A 225 17.05 3.94 -10.07
C ILE A 225 16.78 2.93 -8.96
N ASP A 226 16.39 1.70 -9.31
CA ASP A 226 16.14 0.66 -8.31
C ASP A 226 17.43 0.21 -7.63
N ASP A 227 18.58 0.27 -8.33
CA ASP A 227 19.89 0.01 -7.72
C ASP A 227 20.29 1.15 -6.77
N GLU A 228 20.04 2.43 -7.16
CA GLU A 228 20.31 3.59 -6.31
C GLU A 228 19.52 3.48 -4.99
N THR A 229 18.23 3.17 -5.10
CA THR A 229 17.34 3.12 -3.94
C THR A 229 17.54 1.86 -3.09
N SER A 230 17.85 0.70 -3.69
CA SER A 230 18.17 -0.51 -2.94
C SER A 230 19.52 -0.41 -2.23
N ALA A 231 20.53 0.21 -2.85
CA ALA A 231 21.79 0.50 -2.20
C ALA A 231 21.62 1.41 -0.97
N ALA A 232 20.74 2.43 -1.07
CA ALA A 232 20.41 3.29 0.07
C ALA A 232 19.66 2.53 1.17
N ALA A 233 18.73 1.62 0.82
CA ALA A 233 18.05 0.74 1.77
C ALA A 233 19.03 -0.20 2.48
N ILE A 234 19.97 -0.80 1.76
CA ILE A 234 21.01 -1.67 2.31
C ILE A 234 21.93 -0.88 3.25
N ASP A 235 22.34 0.34 2.86
CA ASP A 235 23.13 1.21 3.74
C ASP A 235 22.38 1.55 5.02
N PHE A 236 21.10 1.89 4.92
CA PHE A 236 20.24 2.12 6.08
C PHE A 236 20.20 0.90 7.00
N ILE A 237 19.96 -0.31 6.47
CA ILE A 237 19.94 -1.56 7.22
C ILE A 237 21.27 -1.79 7.95
N LYS A 238 22.40 -1.63 7.25
CA LYS A 238 23.76 -1.77 7.82
C LYS A 238 23.99 -0.81 8.98
N ARG A 239 23.63 0.47 8.82
CA ARG A 239 23.78 1.49 9.88
C ARG A 239 22.91 1.17 11.10
N GLN A 240 21.65 0.73 10.91
CA GLN A 240 20.79 0.42 12.04
C GLN A 240 21.24 -0.86 12.75
N HIS A 241 21.70 -1.88 12.01
CA HIS A 241 22.32 -3.07 12.60
C HIS A 241 23.54 -2.71 13.44
N ALA A 242 24.47 -1.91 12.91
CA ALA A 242 25.67 -1.45 13.63
C ALA A 242 25.32 -0.64 14.89
N ALA A 243 24.21 0.12 14.86
CA ALA A 243 23.69 0.87 16.00
C ALA A 243 22.91 0.00 17.01
N GLY A 244 22.71 -1.29 16.74
CA GLY A 244 21.92 -2.20 17.58
C GLY A 244 20.43 -1.85 17.67
N LYS A 245 19.89 -1.13 16.71
CA LYS A 245 18.48 -0.67 16.69
C LYS A 245 17.62 -1.53 15.76
N PRO A 246 16.39 -1.90 16.15
CA PRO A 246 15.47 -2.54 15.25
C PRO A 246 15.04 -1.54 14.17
N PHE A 247 14.87 -1.99 12.94
CA PHE A 247 14.49 -1.15 11.82
C PHE A 247 13.17 -1.63 11.18
N PHE A 248 12.44 -0.64 10.65
CA PHE A 248 11.35 -0.82 9.68
C PHE A 248 11.82 -0.18 8.38
N CYS A 249 12.11 -0.99 7.38
CA CYS A 249 12.55 -0.59 6.05
C CYS A 249 11.51 -0.98 5.02
N TRP A 250 11.01 -0.02 4.24
CA TRP A 250 10.13 -0.27 3.12
C TRP A 250 10.83 0.12 1.82
N TRP A 251 11.23 -0.90 1.04
CA TRP A 251 11.79 -0.69 -0.29
C TRP A 251 10.70 -0.92 -1.34
N ASN A 252 10.58 0.03 -2.26
CA ASN A 252 9.57 0.09 -3.30
C ASN A 252 10.27 0.17 -4.66
N GLY A 253 10.41 -0.94 -5.35
CA GLY A 253 10.87 -0.94 -6.72
C GLY A 253 9.97 -0.06 -7.59
N THR A 254 10.57 0.71 -8.47
CA THR A 254 9.83 1.55 -9.42
C THR A 254 9.69 0.88 -10.77
N ARG A 255 10.57 -0.11 -11.05
CA ARG A 255 10.51 -1.01 -12.18
C ARG A 255 9.20 -1.77 -12.22
N MET A 256 8.81 -2.22 -13.40
CA MET A 256 7.61 -2.98 -13.78
C MET A 256 6.38 -2.12 -14.04
N HIS A 257 6.32 -0.87 -13.63
CA HIS A 257 5.31 0.05 -14.13
C HIS A 257 5.46 0.25 -15.65
N LEU A 258 4.37 0.58 -16.33
CA LEU A 258 4.38 1.02 -17.73
C LEU A 258 5.51 2.03 -17.97
N ARG A 259 6.26 1.87 -19.07
CA ARG A 259 7.46 2.66 -19.38
C ARG A 259 8.68 2.33 -18.54
N THR A 260 8.80 1.08 -18.09
CA THR A 260 10.04 0.60 -17.50
C THR A 260 11.19 0.61 -18.51
N HIS A 261 12.40 0.88 -18.05
CA HIS A 261 13.62 0.82 -18.85
C HIS A 261 14.65 -0.05 -18.14
N VAL A 262 15.27 -0.96 -18.92
CA VAL A 262 16.32 -1.86 -18.44
C VAL A 262 17.68 -1.43 -18.99
N ARG A 263 18.75 -1.86 -18.31
CA ARG A 263 20.11 -1.58 -18.78
C ARG A 263 20.34 -2.19 -20.15
N PRO A 264 21.10 -1.53 -21.05
CA PRO A 264 21.38 -2.04 -22.39
C PRO A 264 22.00 -3.45 -22.40
N GLU A 265 22.86 -3.76 -21.42
CA GLU A 265 23.49 -5.07 -21.26
C GLU A 265 22.55 -6.20 -20.84
N HIS A 266 21.34 -5.86 -20.39
CA HIS A 266 20.32 -6.84 -20.00
C HIS A 266 19.23 -7.02 -21.05
N ARG A 267 19.12 -6.10 -22.02
CA ARG A 267 18.11 -6.17 -23.07
C ARG A 267 18.27 -7.42 -23.93
N GLY A 268 17.21 -8.22 -24.04
CA GLY A 268 17.19 -9.45 -24.81
C GLY A 268 18.10 -10.55 -24.25
N LYS A 269 18.66 -10.38 -23.04
CA LYS A 269 19.61 -11.33 -22.46
C LYS A 269 18.95 -12.61 -21.98
N TYR A 270 17.75 -12.50 -21.47
CA TYR A 270 17.10 -13.58 -20.73
C TYR A 270 16.04 -14.30 -21.56
N ILE A 271 15.49 -13.65 -22.60
CA ILE A 271 14.51 -14.24 -23.51
C ILE A 271 14.81 -13.78 -24.95
N HIS A 272 14.39 -14.59 -25.92
CA HIS A 272 14.49 -14.26 -27.32
C HIS A 272 13.59 -13.07 -27.68
N GLY A 273 14.17 -11.93 -27.99
CA GLY A 273 13.49 -10.74 -28.48
C GLY A 273 13.68 -9.50 -27.57
N ASP A 274 13.15 -8.39 -28.03
CA ASP A 274 13.22 -7.08 -27.32
C ASP A 274 12.13 -6.97 -26.26
N SER A 275 12.26 -7.76 -25.18
CA SER A 275 11.32 -7.77 -24.07
C SER A 275 11.89 -6.99 -22.89
N GLU A 276 11.46 -5.75 -22.72
CA GLU A 276 11.88 -4.96 -21.54
C GLU A 276 11.18 -5.41 -20.26
N TYR A 277 9.97 -6.00 -20.34
CA TYR A 277 9.24 -6.42 -19.14
C TYR A 277 9.92 -7.61 -18.45
N ILE A 278 10.22 -8.68 -19.19
CA ILE A 278 10.84 -9.88 -18.62
C ILE A 278 12.25 -9.58 -18.12
N ASP A 279 13.04 -8.87 -18.92
CA ASP A 279 14.38 -8.43 -18.48
C ASP A 279 14.29 -7.56 -17.21
N GLY A 280 13.31 -6.67 -17.12
CA GLY A 280 13.04 -5.85 -15.95
C GLY A 280 12.61 -6.67 -14.74
N MET A 281 11.78 -7.71 -14.91
CA MET A 281 11.39 -8.62 -13.82
C MET A 281 12.60 -9.40 -13.27
N ILE A 282 13.51 -9.81 -14.14
CA ILE A 282 14.73 -10.49 -13.71
C ILE A 282 15.66 -9.52 -12.96
N GLU A 283 15.81 -8.26 -13.44
CA GLU A 283 16.55 -7.25 -12.70
C GLU A 283 15.91 -6.94 -11.34
N HIS A 284 14.58 -6.89 -11.29
CA HIS A 284 13.86 -6.72 -10.02
C HIS A 284 14.13 -7.88 -9.06
N ASP A 285 14.08 -9.12 -9.54
CA ASP A 285 14.41 -10.31 -8.74
C ASP A 285 15.85 -10.29 -8.22
N LEU A 286 16.81 -9.87 -9.05
CA LEU A 286 18.22 -9.70 -8.64
C LEU A 286 18.34 -8.64 -7.53
N THR A 287 17.64 -7.52 -7.64
CA THR A 287 17.63 -6.48 -6.61
C THR A 287 17.04 -6.98 -5.29
N VAL A 288 15.97 -7.81 -5.35
CA VAL A 288 15.46 -8.51 -4.16
C VAL A 288 16.53 -9.45 -3.57
N GLY A 289 17.29 -10.14 -4.43
CA GLY A 289 18.42 -10.97 -4.03
C GLY A 289 19.48 -10.19 -3.24
N ASP A 290 19.84 -9.00 -3.68
CA ASP A 290 20.79 -8.13 -2.98
C ASP A 290 20.31 -7.68 -1.59
N LEU A 291 19.02 -7.35 -1.46
CA LEU A 291 18.40 -7.03 -0.17
C LEU A 291 18.43 -8.23 0.80
N LEU A 292 18.06 -9.42 0.32
CA LEU A 292 18.12 -10.66 1.13
C LEU A 292 19.55 -11.01 1.51
N LYS A 293 20.48 -10.90 0.57
CA LYS A 293 21.90 -11.14 0.81
C LYS A 293 22.46 -10.21 1.89
N ALA A 294 22.05 -8.94 1.91
CA ALA A 294 22.48 -8.02 2.96
C ALA A 294 22.05 -8.48 4.37
N LEU A 295 20.84 -9.07 4.51
CA LEU A 295 20.41 -9.66 5.79
C LEU A 295 21.23 -10.91 6.17
N ASP A 296 21.55 -11.75 5.19
CA ASP A 296 22.37 -12.94 5.39
C ASP A 296 23.81 -12.57 5.80
N ASP A 297 24.45 -11.65 5.07
CA ASP A 297 25.82 -11.18 5.33
C ASP A 297 25.97 -10.53 6.72
N LEU A 298 24.93 -9.86 7.21
CA LEU A 298 24.88 -9.24 8.52
C LEU A 298 24.51 -10.21 9.65
N GLY A 299 24.13 -11.47 9.33
CA GLY A 299 23.68 -12.46 10.30
C GLY A 299 22.40 -12.09 11.04
N ILE A 300 21.51 -11.29 10.40
CA ILE A 300 20.25 -10.83 10.99
C ILE A 300 19.01 -11.40 10.31
N ALA A 301 19.18 -12.28 9.33
CA ALA A 301 18.09 -12.90 8.58
C ALA A 301 17.07 -13.60 9.50
N ASP A 302 17.55 -14.31 10.55
CA ASP A 302 16.70 -15.04 11.50
C ASP A 302 15.90 -14.11 12.45
N ASN A 303 16.29 -12.85 12.58
CA ASN A 303 15.57 -11.85 13.38
C ASN A 303 14.92 -10.77 12.50
N THR A 304 14.58 -11.11 11.26
CA THR A 304 13.97 -10.17 10.32
C THR A 304 12.72 -10.78 9.70
N ILE A 305 11.61 -10.04 9.81
CA ILE A 305 10.39 -10.30 9.02
C ILE A 305 10.62 -9.69 7.63
N VAL A 306 10.53 -10.51 6.59
CA VAL A 306 10.58 -10.07 5.20
C VAL A 306 9.23 -10.28 4.56
N VAL A 307 8.67 -9.25 3.97
CA VAL A 307 7.41 -9.30 3.21
C VAL A 307 7.68 -8.87 1.78
N TYR A 308 7.25 -9.68 0.83
CA TYR A 308 7.22 -9.32 -0.59
C TYR A 308 5.78 -9.16 -1.07
N SER A 309 5.48 -8.09 -1.79
CA SER A 309 4.19 -7.86 -2.46
C SER A 309 4.33 -6.85 -3.60
N THR A 310 3.22 -6.35 -4.12
CA THR A 310 3.08 -5.22 -5.06
C THR A 310 1.90 -4.36 -4.61
N ASP A 311 1.76 -3.18 -5.16
CA ASP A 311 0.74 -2.20 -4.77
C ASP A 311 -0.67 -2.53 -5.30
N ASN A 312 -0.77 -3.04 -6.53
CA ASN A 312 -2.00 -3.41 -7.22
C ASN A 312 -1.74 -4.53 -8.24
N GLY A 313 -2.80 -5.03 -8.86
CA GLY A 313 -2.68 -5.97 -9.96
C GLY A 313 -1.99 -5.38 -11.18
N PRO A 314 -1.65 -6.22 -12.17
CA PRO A 314 -0.83 -5.83 -13.30
C PRO A 314 -1.53 -4.87 -14.25
N HIS A 315 -0.75 -4.16 -15.05
CA HIS A 315 -1.17 -3.43 -16.24
C HIS A 315 -0.76 -4.25 -17.47
N MET A 316 -1.73 -4.86 -18.16
CA MET A 316 -1.48 -5.85 -19.23
C MET A 316 -1.43 -5.22 -20.63
N ASN A 317 -1.03 -3.97 -20.75
CA ASN A 317 -1.14 -3.19 -21.98
C ASN A 317 0.10 -3.18 -22.87
N THR A 318 1.13 -3.95 -22.56
CA THR A 318 2.32 -4.13 -23.39
C THR A 318 2.30 -5.48 -24.11
N TRP A 319 2.87 -5.53 -25.32
CA TRP A 319 2.97 -6.70 -26.16
C TRP A 319 4.33 -6.73 -26.86
N PRO A 320 4.98 -7.88 -27.08
CA PRO A 320 4.53 -9.27 -26.87
C PRO A 320 4.67 -9.76 -25.41
N ASP A 321 5.34 -9.07 -24.55
CA ASP A 321 5.47 -9.40 -23.14
C ASP A 321 4.98 -8.25 -22.25
N GLY A 322 4.49 -8.60 -21.09
CA GLY A 322 3.98 -7.63 -20.13
C GLY A 322 3.61 -8.29 -18.82
N ALA A 323 3.11 -7.48 -17.94
CA ALA A 323 2.51 -7.95 -16.70
C ALA A 323 1.31 -8.85 -16.99
N MET A 324 1.14 -9.92 -16.20
CA MET A 324 0.08 -10.88 -16.41
C MET A 324 -0.47 -11.44 -15.10
N THR A 325 -1.77 -11.67 -15.09
CA THR A 325 -2.48 -12.37 -14.01
C THR A 325 -3.48 -13.36 -14.59
N PRO A 326 -3.76 -14.49 -13.93
CA PRO A 326 -4.80 -15.41 -14.38
C PRO A 326 -6.20 -14.91 -14.03
N PHE A 327 -6.31 -13.94 -13.13
CA PHE A 327 -7.58 -13.38 -12.68
C PHE A 327 -8.19 -12.47 -13.74
N ARG A 328 -9.50 -12.23 -13.63
CA ARG A 328 -10.23 -11.40 -14.60
C ARG A 328 -9.69 -9.98 -14.61
N SER A 329 -9.43 -9.45 -15.82
CA SER A 329 -9.04 -8.08 -16.10
C SER A 329 -7.72 -7.66 -15.44
N GLU A 330 -7.51 -6.39 -15.22
CA GLU A 330 -6.26 -5.77 -14.85
C GLU A 330 -6.46 -4.55 -13.94
N LYS A 331 -5.36 -3.91 -13.54
CA LYS A 331 -5.31 -2.64 -12.80
C LYS A 331 -6.45 -1.69 -13.21
N ASN A 332 -6.97 -0.95 -12.23
CA ASN A 332 -8.06 0.03 -12.37
C ASN A 332 -9.41 -0.54 -12.81
N THR A 333 -9.68 -1.81 -12.53
CA THR A 333 -11.00 -2.43 -12.71
C THR A 333 -11.57 -2.89 -11.38
N ASN A 334 -12.82 -3.41 -11.39
CA ASN A 334 -13.44 -4.02 -10.19
C ASN A 334 -13.18 -5.51 -10.04
N TRP A 335 -12.42 -6.11 -10.98
CA TRP A 335 -12.22 -7.55 -11.05
C TRP A 335 -11.03 -7.99 -10.21
N GLU A 336 -10.96 -9.29 -9.90
CA GLU A 336 -9.88 -9.87 -9.08
C GLU A 336 -8.48 -9.56 -9.65
N GLY A 337 -8.36 -9.37 -10.98
CA GLY A 337 -7.09 -9.03 -11.61
C GLY A 337 -6.49 -7.69 -11.17
N ALA A 338 -7.34 -6.74 -10.73
CA ALA A 338 -6.86 -5.47 -10.21
C ALA A 338 -6.39 -5.56 -8.75
N PHE A 339 -7.05 -6.40 -7.94
CA PHE A 339 -6.91 -6.39 -6.48
C PHE A 339 -6.12 -7.56 -5.92
N ARG A 340 -6.20 -8.74 -6.56
CA ARG A 340 -5.56 -9.95 -6.07
C ARG A 340 -4.11 -10.02 -6.54
N VAL A 341 -3.19 -9.88 -5.58
CA VAL A 341 -1.76 -9.69 -5.86
C VAL A 341 -0.91 -10.73 -5.13
N PRO A 342 0.35 -10.98 -5.59
CA PRO A 342 1.25 -11.86 -4.88
C PRO A 342 1.59 -11.27 -3.50
N CYS A 343 1.65 -12.14 -2.49
CA CYS A 343 2.18 -11.80 -1.18
C CYS A 343 2.86 -13.01 -0.53
N MET A 344 4.08 -12.81 -0.06
CA MET A 344 4.88 -13.81 0.62
C MET A 344 5.50 -13.22 1.87
N VAL A 345 5.58 -14.01 2.93
CA VAL A 345 6.13 -13.60 4.23
C VAL A 345 7.13 -14.62 4.73
N ARG A 346 8.34 -14.17 4.99
CA ARG A 346 9.39 -14.95 5.65
C ARG A 346 9.61 -14.42 7.07
N TRP A 347 9.50 -15.31 8.06
CA TRP A 347 9.79 -15.00 9.46
C TRP A 347 10.38 -16.23 10.13
N PRO A 348 11.71 -16.43 10.04
CA PRO A 348 12.36 -17.62 10.55
C PRO A 348 12.09 -17.84 12.05
N GLY A 349 11.91 -19.10 12.43
CA GLY A 349 11.57 -19.48 13.80
C GLY A 349 10.12 -19.25 14.21
N VAL A 350 9.33 -18.53 13.41
CA VAL A 350 7.89 -18.28 13.63
C VAL A 350 7.05 -18.92 12.54
N ILE A 351 7.33 -18.60 11.28
CA ILE A 351 6.67 -19.20 10.12
C ILE A 351 7.51 -20.37 9.63
N LYS A 352 6.89 -21.54 9.49
CA LYS A 352 7.55 -22.71 8.90
C LYS A 352 7.77 -22.51 7.40
N PRO A 353 8.87 -23.04 6.83
CA PRO A 353 9.08 -23.03 5.39
C PRO A 353 7.96 -23.72 4.60
N ASN A 354 7.80 -23.32 3.33
CA ASN A 354 6.88 -23.93 2.36
C ASN A 354 5.41 -23.95 2.81
N GLN A 355 4.96 -22.92 3.55
CA GLN A 355 3.54 -22.79 3.90
C GLN A 355 2.77 -22.08 2.79
N ILE A 356 1.52 -22.51 2.59
CA ILE A 356 0.56 -21.90 1.67
C ILE A 356 -0.73 -21.68 2.43
N THR A 357 -1.38 -20.53 2.23
CA THR A 357 -2.66 -20.24 2.87
C THR A 357 -3.67 -19.64 1.90
N ASN A 358 -4.93 -20.03 2.10
CA ASN A 358 -6.12 -19.41 1.47
C ASN A 358 -6.82 -18.42 2.41
N GLU A 359 -6.22 -18.08 3.54
CA GLU A 359 -6.75 -17.08 4.45
C GLU A 359 -6.68 -15.69 3.81
N LEU A 360 -7.73 -14.90 4.00
CA LEU A 360 -7.84 -13.56 3.44
C LEU A 360 -6.99 -12.55 4.21
N MET A 361 -6.17 -11.79 3.50
CA MET A 361 -5.40 -10.66 4.06
C MET A 361 -5.32 -9.53 3.02
N SER A 362 -5.13 -8.29 3.47
CA SER A 362 -4.99 -7.13 2.58
C SER A 362 -3.93 -6.15 3.06
N HIS A 363 -3.61 -5.16 2.22
CA HIS A 363 -2.65 -4.09 2.54
C HIS A 363 -2.99 -3.36 3.84
N ASN A 364 -4.27 -3.13 4.11
CA ASN A 364 -4.74 -2.45 5.33
C ASN A 364 -4.33 -3.17 6.62
N ASP A 365 -4.15 -4.49 6.57
CA ASP A 365 -3.89 -5.32 7.75
C ASP A 365 -2.48 -5.18 8.29
N TRP A 366 -1.53 -4.65 7.51
CA TRP A 366 -0.13 -4.60 7.94
C TRP A 366 0.10 -3.64 9.11
N MET A 367 -0.54 -2.48 9.14
CA MET A 367 -0.33 -1.54 10.25
C MET A 367 -0.73 -2.15 11.61
N PRO A 368 -1.96 -2.67 11.82
CA PRO A 368 -2.31 -3.27 13.11
C PRO A 368 -1.52 -4.56 13.38
N THR A 369 -1.20 -5.36 12.36
CA THR A 369 -0.43 -6.60 12.50
C THR A 369 1.00 -6.33 12.98
N LEU A 370 1.71 -5.42 12.33
CA LEU A 370 3.10 -5.10 12.70
C LEU A 370 3.17 -4.36 14.04
N ALA A 371 2.17 -3.51 14.34
CA ALA A 371 2.06 -2.88 15.65
C ALA A 371 1.87 -3.93 16.76
N SER A 372 1.00 -4.91 16.55
CA SER A 372 0.78 -6.03 17.48
C SER A 372 2.06 -6.83 17.70
N ILE A 373 2.78 -7.19 16.63
CA ILE A 373 4.06 -7.87 16.70
C ILE A 373 5.10 -7.03 17.47
N ALA A 374 5.09 -5.72 17.31
CA ALA A 374 5.98 -4.78 17.98
C ALA A 374 5.60 -4.48 19.44
N GLY A 375 4.47 -5.03 19.94
CA GLY A 375 4.02 -4.93 21.33
C GLY A 375 2.84 -3.99 21.56
N GLU A 376 2.10 -3.55 20.49
CA GLU A 376 0.91 -2.73 20.59
C GLU A 376 -0.32 -3.40 19.93
N PRO A 377 -0.87 -4.47 20.52
CA PRO A 377 -2.02 -5.21 19.95
C PRO A 377 -3.34 -4.42 20.00
N GLU A 378 -3.43 -3.39 20.83
CA GLU A 378 -4.63 -2.56 21.00
C GLU A 378 -4.65 -1.31 20.10
N LEU A 379 -3.75 -1.22 19.10
CA LEU A 379 -3.59 -0.04 18.24
C LEU A 379 -4.93 0.39 17.63
N THR A 380 -5.66 -0.53 17.01
CA THR A 380 -6.94 -0.24 16.34
C THR A 380 -7.95 0.38 17.30
N LYS A 381 -8.08 -0.18 18.51
CA LYS A 381 -8.98 0.31 19.54
C LYS A 381 -8.54 1.68 20.07
N LYS A 382 -7.24 1.86 20.32
CA LYS A 382 -6.69 3.13 20.81
C LYS A 382 -6.87 4.26 19.79
N LEU A 383 -6.72 3.99 18.49
CA LEU A 383 -6.92 4.98 17.44
C LEU A 383 -8.37 5.50 17.36
N LEU A 384 -9.36 4.73 17.80
CA LEU A 384 -10.75 5.20 17.87
C LEU A 384 -11.01 6.23 18.99
N SER A 385 -10.12 6.35 19.97
CA SER A 385 -10.28 7.26 21.13
C SER A 385 -9.11 8.23 21.31
N GLY A 386 -8.07 8.08 20.51
CA GLY A 386 -6.86 8.90 20.56
C GLY A 386 -5.61 8.06 20.82
N TYR A 387 -4.66 8.09 19.88
CA TYR A 387 -3.36 7.42 19.97
C TYR A 387 -2.24 8.38 19.58
N SER A 388 -1.19 8.42 20.38
CA SER A 388 -0.04 9.27 20.10
C SER A 388 1.04 8.51 19.35
N ALA A 389 1.36 8.97 18.14
CA ALA A 389 2.48 8.49 17.36
C ALA A 389 3.21 9.65 16.68
N ASN A 390 4.53 9.55 16.50
CA ASN A 390 5.34 10.57 15.85
C ASN A 390 5.10 12.01 16.36
N GLY A 391 4.86 12.17 17.68
CA GLY A 391 4.60 13.47 18.31
C GLY A 391 3.24 14.11 18.00
N LYS A 392 2.31 13.35 17.43
CA LYS A 392 0.93 13.77 17.12
C LYS A 392 -0.07 12.82 17.77
N SER A 393 -1.27 13.32 18.06
CA SER A 393 -2.41 12.50 18.48
C SER A 393 -3.35 12.28 17.29
N TYR A 394 -3.75 11.03 17.09
CA TYR A 394 -4.62 10.61 16.00
C TYR A 394 -5.92 10.02 16.55
N ASN A 395 -7.03 10.38 15.94
CA ASN A 395 -8.35 9.82 16.20
C ASN A 395 -8.94 9.37 14.85
N VAL A 396 -8.77 8.10 14.52
CA VAL A 396 -9.10 7.55 13.20
C VAL A 396 -9.66 6.14 13.32
N HIS A 397 -10.39 5.73 12.30
CA HIS A 397 -10.85 4.36 12.10
C HIS A 397 -9.90 3.62 11.16
N LEU A 398 -9.31 2.51 11.60
CA LEU A 398 -8.60 1.59 10.72
C LEU A 398 -9.60 0.62 10.08
N ASP A 399 -9.38 0.30 8.81
CA ASP A 399 -10.12 -0.74 8.08
C ASP A 399 -9.32 -2.05 8.01
N GLY A 400 -8.11 -2.03 8.56
CA GLY A 400 -7.22 -3.18 8.74
C GLY A 400 -7.46 -3.94 10.04
N PHE A 401 -7.09 -5.22 10.02
CA PHE A 401 -7.20 -6.16 11.14
C PHE A 401 -5.83 -6.70 11.55
N ASP A 402 -5.65 -7.00 12.83
CA ASP A 402 -4.45 -7.68 13.32
C ASP A 402 -4.43 -9.14 12.88
N GLN A 403 -3.51 -9.51 12.00
CA GLN A 403 -3.29 -10.85 11.47
C GLN A 403 -2.07 -11.54 12.13
N SER A 404 -1.59 -11.04 13.26
CA SER A 404 -0.41 -11.60 13.93
C SER A 404 -0.59 -13.05 14.36
N ALA A 405 -1.82 -13.45 14.74
CA ALA A 405 -2.15 -14.84 15.06
C ALA A 405 -2.07 -15.76 13.83
N LEU A 406 -2.52 -15.30 12.66
CA LEU A 406 -2.38 -16.00 11.39
C LEU A 406 -0.91 -16.20 11.04
N LEU A 407 -0.10 -15.15 11.09
CA LEU A 407 1.34 -15.23 10.78
C LEU A 407 2.10 -16.14 11.75
N ARG A 408 1.68 -16.23 13.01
CA ARG A 408 2.26 -17.15 14.01
C ARG A 408 1.74 -18.58 13.88
N GLY A 409 0.78 -18.85 13.00
CA GLY A 409 0.14 -20.16 12.88
C GLY A 409 -0.70 -20.56 14.10
N THR A 410 -1.14 -19.60 14.91
CA THR A 410 -1.95 -19.82 16.13
C THR A 410 -3.42 -19.51 15.94
N GLY A 411 -3.81 -18.96 14.78
CA GLY A 411 -5.17 -18.61 14.44
C GLY A 411 -5.37 -18.53 12.92
N LYS A 412 -6.64 -18.32 12.52
CA LYS A 412 -7.03 -18.01 11.15
C LYS A 412 -7.05 -16.51 10.95
N SER A 413 -7.25 -16.08 9.69
CA SER A 413 -7.54 -14.67 9.42
C SER A 413 -8.81 -14.23 10.17
N VAL A 414 -8.75 -13.03 10.72
CA VAL A 414 -9.91 -12.37 11.33
C VAL A 414 -10.63 -11.47 10.32
N ARG A 415 -10.13 -11.37 9.09
CA ARG A 415 -10.77 -10.66 7.99
C ARG A 415 -11.75 -11.59 7.27
N ASP A 416 -13.02 -11.22 7.22
CA ASP A 416 -14.09 -11.95 6.53
C ASP A 416 -14.64 -11.21 5.31
N LYS A 417 -14.22 -9.94 5.11
CA LYS A 417 -14.73 -9.09 4.04
C LYS A 417 -13.67 -8.17 3.46
N PHE A 418 -13.88 -7.75 2.21
CA PHE A 418 -13.08 -6.75 1.51
C PHE A 418 -13.98 -5.87 0.64
N PHE A 419 -13.87 -4.56 0.81
CA PHE A 419 -14.58 -3.56 0.01
C PHE A 419 -13.72 -3.14 -1.17
N TYR A 420 -14.31 -3.10 -2.36
CA TYR A 420 -13.62 -2.69 -3.58
C TYR A 420 -14.11 -1.31 -3.98
N SER A 421 -13.20 -0.38 -4.22
CA SER A 421 -13.53 0.92 -4.79
C SER A 421 -12.86 1.11 -6.15
N ASP A 422 -13.46 1.95 -7.00
CA ASP A 422 -12.76 2.47 -8.16
C ASP A 422 -11.83 3.64 -7.77
N ASP A 423 -11.18 4.21 -8.75
CA ASP A 423 -10.25 5.32 -8.54
C ASP A 423 -10.96 6.67 -8.29
N ASP A 424 -12.25 6.80 -8.59
CA ASP A 424 -13.09 7.95 -8.24
C ASP A 424 -13.74 7.84 -6.83
N GLY A 425 -13.48 6.73 -6.13
CA GLY A 425 -14.01 6.48 -4.78
C GLY A 425 -15.42 5.89 -4.76
N LEU A 426 -15.91 5.39 -5.90
CA LEU A 426 -17.16 4.63 -5.95
C LEU A 426 -16.94 3.24 -5.36
N LEU A 427 -17.81 2.82 -4.44
CA LEU A 427 -17.87 1.44 -3.98
C LEU A 427 -18.40 0.55 -5.12
N VAL A 428 -17.55 -0.34 -5.65
CA VAL A 428 -17.87 -1.14 -6.85
C VAL A 428 -18.20 -2.59 -6.55
N ALA A 429 -17.68 -3.14 -5.44
CA ALA A 429 -17.98 -4.50 -5.01
C ALA A 429 -17.73 -4.70 -3.51
N LEU A 430 -18.27 -5.79 -2.98
CA LEU A 430 -17.96 -6.33 -1.65
C LEU A 430 -17.68 -7.83 -1.78
N ARG A 431 -16.56 -8.28 -1.24
CA ARG A 431 -16.33 -9.67 -0.91
C ARG A 431 -16.75 -9.93 0.53
N GLN A 432 -17.51 -11.02 0.75
CA GLN A 432 -17.83 -11.53 2.07
C GLN A 432 -17.67 -13.05 2.06
N GLY A 433 -16.73 -13.56 2.85
CA GLY A 433 -16.35 -14.96 2.80
C GLY A 433 -15.88 -15.38 1.40
N ASP A 434 -16.54 -16.42 0.84
CA ASP A 434 -16.22 -16.95 -0.49
C ASP A 434 -16.94 -16.23 -1.63
N TYR A 435 -17.85 -15.30 -1.33
CA TYR A 435 -18.67 -14.64 -2.34
C TYR A 435 -18.25 -13.19 -2.55
N LYS A 436 -18.24 -12.79 -3.82
CA LYS A 436 -18.07 -11.42 -4.26
C LYS A 436 -19.34 -10.92 -4.92
N TYR A 437 -19.79 -9.75 -4.47
CA TYR A 437 -20.98 -9.05 -4.96
C TYR A 437 -20.54 -7.79 -5.69
N VAL A 438 -20.82 -7.71 -7.00
CA VAL A 438 -20.39 -6.62 -7.87
C VAL A 438 -21.56 -5.67 -8.09
N PHE A 439 -21.39 -4.40 -7.75
CA PHE A 439 -22.40 -3.32 -7.85
C PHE A 439 -22.20 -2.43 -9.06
N ALA A 440 -20.94 -2.24 -9.46
CA ALA A 440 -20.55 -1.53 -10.65
C ALA A 440 -19.38 -2.24 -11.32
N GLU A 441 -19.29 -2.17 -12.64
CA GLU A 441 -18.25 -2.86 -13.39
C GLU A 441 -17.57 -1.96 -14.42
N GLN A 442 -16.26 -2.14 -14.58
CA GLN A 442 -15.54 -1.66 -15.75
C GLN A 442 -15.78 -2.63 -16.90
N ARG A 443 -16.35 -2.12 -18.00
CA ARG A 443 -16.71 -2.92 -19.19
C ARG A 443 -15.65 -2.94 -20.27
N ALA A 444 -14.66 -2.04 -20.20
CA ALA A 444 -13.52 -2.09 -21.11
C ALA A 444 -12.78 -3.43 -20.93
N PRO A 445 -12.44 -4.12 -22.03
CA PRO A 445 -11.82 -5.44 -21.95
C PRO A 445 -10.38 -5.41 -21.43
N GLY A 446 -9.76 -4.22 -21.42
CA GLY A 446 -8.37 -4.00 -21.03
C GLY A 446 -7.79 -2.77 -21.73
N THR A 447 -6.46 -2.66 -21.75
CA THR A 447 -5.69 -1.54 -22.28
C THR A 447 -5.91 -0.22 -21.52
N MET A 448 -5.46 0.90 -22.07
CA MET A 448 -5.74 2.23 -21.49
C MET A 448 -7.23 2.60 -21.46
N GLN A 449 -8.09 1.82 -22.11
CA GLN A 449 -9.55 2.01 -22.05
C GLN A 449 -10.11 1.82 -20.64
N VAL A 450 -9.48 1.02 -19.78
CA VAL A 450 -9.88 0.86 -18.36
C VAL A 450 -9.78 2.17 -17.58
N TRP A 451 -9.01 3.15 -18.08
CA TRP A 451 -8.87 4.49 -17.52
C TRP A 451 -9.76 5.52 -18.21
N ALA A 452 -10.09 5.27 -19.50
CA ALA A 452 -10.86 6.22 -20.33
C ALA A 452 -12.37 6.02 -20.19
N GLU A 453 -12.82 4.77 -19.97
CA GLU A 453 -14.24 4.43 -19.93
C GLU A 453 -14.77 4.45 -18.49
N PRO A 454 -16.00 4.98 -18.28
CA PRO A 454 -16.59 5.03 -16.95
C PRO A 454 -17.02 3.65 -16.44
N PHE A 455 -17.08 3.52 -15.12
CA PHE A 455 -17.75 2.39 -14.47
C PHE A 455 -19.26 2.44 -14.69
N VAL A 456 -19.87 1.29 -14.94
CA VAL A 456 -21.31 1.15 -15.13
C VAL A 456 -21.96 0.56 -13.87
N LYS A 457 -22.82 1.32 -13.21
CA LYS A 457 -23.61 0.85 -12.07
C LYS A 457 -24.64 -0.20 -12.54
N LEU A 458 -24.65 -1.34 -11.89
CA LEU A 458 -25.54 -2.45 -12.22
C LEU A 458 -26.91 -2.26 -11.56
N ARG A 459 -27.99 -2.58 -12.28
CA ARG A 459 -29.36 -2.60 -11.74
C ARG A 459 -29.60 -3.81 -10.86
N LEU A 460 -28.90 -4.92 -11.14
CA LEU A 460 -28.85 -6.15 -10.36
C LEU A 460 -27.38 -6.50 -10.19
N GLN A 461 -26.95 -6.75 -8.95
CA GLN A 461 -25.55 -7.15 -8.71
C GLN A 461 -25.24 -8.49 -9.36
N LYS A 462 -23.97 -8.64 -9.74
CA LYS A 462 -23.41 -9.94 -10.07
C LYS A 462 -22.86 -10.59 -8.79
N ILE A 463 -23.02 -11.90 -8.67
CA ILE A 463 -22.53 -12.68 -7.53
C ILE A 463 -21.60 -13.77 -8.06
N PHE A 464 -20.40 -13.83 -7.51
CA PHE A 464 -19.41 -14.86 -7.85
C PHE A 464 -18.97 -15.59 -6.58
N ASN A 465 -18.91 -16.93 -6.65
CA ASN A 465 -18.17 -17.70 -5.65
C ASN A 465 -16.70 -17.74 -6.09
N ILE A 466 -15.87 -16.85 -5.56
CA ILE A 466 -14.47 -16.68 -5.98
C ILE A 466 -13.52 -17.78 -5.49
N MET A 467 -14.02 -18.74 -4.72
CA MET A 467 -13.28 -19.98 -4.41
C MET A 467 -13.47 -21.04 -5.49
N GLN A 468 -14.66 -21.10 -6.11
CA GLN A 468 -15.01 -22.05 -7.16
C GLN A 468 -14.86 -21.46 -8.56
N ASP A 469 -15.02 -20.15 -8.70
CA ASP A 469 -14.78 -19.37 -9.91
C ASP A 469 -13.79 -18.21 -9.61
N PRO A 470 -12.52 -18.52 -9.32
CA PRO A 470 -11.53 -17.50 -8.95
C PRO A 470 -11.22 -16.52 -10.08
N PHE A 471 -11.62 -16.84 -11.30
CA PHE A 471 -11.42 -16.01 -12.49
C PHE A 471 -12.64 -15.20 -12.88
N GLU A 472 -13.72 -15.26 -12.09
CA GLU A 472 -14.97 -14.49 -12.28
C GLU A 472 -15.55 -14.62 -13.69
N ARG A 473 -15.60 -15.86 -14.23
CA ARG A 473 -16.00 -16.13 -15.61
C ARG A 473 -17.44 -16.66 -15.74
N ALA A 474 -18.10 -16.98 -14.65
CA ALA A 474 -19.39 -17.65 -14.67
C ALA A 474 -20.46 -16.85 -15.46
N ASP A 475 -20.45 -15.53 -15.40
CA ASP A 475 -21.38 -14.65 -16.13
C ASP A 475 -21.17 -14.66 -17.66
N ILE A 476 -20.00 -15.15 -18.13
CA ILE A 476 -19.62 -15.23 -19.55
C ILE A 476 -19.72 -16.67 -20.06
N THR A 477 -19.37 -17.67 -19.25
CA THR A 477 -19.15 -19.05 -19.70
C THR A 477 -20.22 -20.03 -19.24
N SER A 478 -21.09 -19.67 -18.28
CA SER A 478 -22.10 -20.58 -17.72
C SER A 478 -23.50 -20.26 -18.23
N ASN A 479 -24.18 -21.28 -18.79
CA ASN A 479 -25.57 -21.16 -19.24
C ASN A 479 -26.56 -20.98 -18.07
N THR A 480 -26.18 -21.36 -16.84
CA THR A 480 -27.08 -21.35 -15.67
C THR A 480 -26.76 -20.19 -14.71
N TYR A 481 -25.78 -19.35 -15.02
CA TYR A 481 -25.33 -18.29 -14.13
C TYR A 481 -26.46 -17.32 -13.74
N TRP A 482 -27.24 -16.83 -14.71
CA TRP A 482 -28.28 -15.86 -14.44
C TRP A 482 -29.46 -16.44 -13.68
N ASP A 483 -29.84 -17.69 -13.94
CA ASP A 483 -30.87 -18.38 -13.17
C ASP A 483 -30.43 -18.55 -11.71
N TRP A 484 -29.16 -18.96 -11.51
CA TRP A 484 -28.58 -19.09 -10.18
C TRP A 484 -28.53 -17.72 -9.47
N ASN A 485 -28.05 -16.67 -10.17
CA ASN A 485 -27.91 -15.32 -9.61
C ASN A 485 -29.27 -14.74 -9.19
N LEU A 486 -30.33 -14.92 -10.00
CA LEU A 486 -31.68 -14.47 -9.69
C LEU A 486 -32.27 -15.20 -8.46
N ASN A 487 -31.97 -16.49 -8.29
CA ASN A 487 -32.40 -17.26 -7.12
C ASN A 487 -31.66 -16.81 -5.83
N HIS A 488 -30.53 -16.09 -5.93
CA HIS A 488 -29.72 -15.63 -4.81
C HIS A 488 -29.86 -14.10 -4.52
N VAL A 489 -30.78 -13.41 -5.18
CA VAL A 489 -31.10 -12.00 -4.91
C VAL A 489 -31.33 -11.69 -3.42
N PRO A 490 -31.98 -12.57 -2.61
CA PRO A 490 -32.13 -12.31 -1.18
C PRO A 490 -30.81 -12.12 -0.40
N ALA A 491 -29.67 -12.61 -0.91
CA ALA A 491 -28.36 -12.35 -0.31
C ALA A 491 -28.01 -10.86 -0.28
N MET A 492 -28.65 -10.02 -1.13
CA MET A 492 -28.49 -8.56 -1.11
C MET A 492 -28.76 -7.93 0.24
N TYR A 493 -29.71 -8.45 1.01
CA TYR A 493 -30.04 -7.85 2.31
C TYR A 493 -28.84 -7.87 3.26
N GLY A 494 -28.13 -9.00 3.34
CA GLY A 494 -26.90 -9.10 4.13
C GLY A 494 -25.78 -8.21 3.62
N VAL A 495 -25.65 -8.09 2.30
CA VAL A 495 -24.65 -7.20 1.67
C VAL A 495 -24.95 -5.74 1.95
N MET A 496 -26.22 -5.32 1.84
CA MET A 496 -26.64 -3.95 2.15
C MET A 496 -26.35 -3.60 3.61
N GLU A 497 -26.62 -4.52 4.54
CA GLU A 497 -26.29 -4.34 5.96
C GLU A 497 -24.80 -4.07 6.16
N GLN A 498 -23.91 -4.84 5.50
CA GLN A 498 -22.47 -4.64 5.60
C GLN A 498 -22.04 -3.28 5.03
N VAL A 499 -22.65 -2.84 3.93
CA VAL A 499 -22.39 -1.51 3.34
C VAL A 499 -22.88 -0.41 4.27
N PHE A 500 -24.05 -0.57 4.92
CA PHE A 500 -24.53 0.40 5.92
C PHE A 500 -23.60 0.48 7.12
N VAL A 501 -23.18 -0.64 7.71
CA VAL A 501 -22.22 -0.66 8.83
C VAL A 501 -20.91 0.03 8.45
N PHE A 502 -20.40 -0.20 7.24
CA PHE A 502 -19.22 0.51 6.74
C PHE A 502 -19.48 2.02 6.61
N ALA A 503 -20.61 2.40 6.03
CA ALA A 503 -20.98 3.81 5.83
C ALA A 503 -21.17 4.56 7.17
N GLU A 504 -21.79 3.97 8.18
CA GLU A 504 -21.95 4.58 9.51
C GLU A 504 -20.62 4.96 10.18
N THR A 505 -19.53 4.26 9.86
CA THR A 505 -18.21 4.62 10.38
C THR A 505 -17.74 5.99 9.89
N PHE A 506 -18.26 6.48 8.76
CA PHE A 506 -17.89 7.80 8.20
C PHE A 506 -18.59 8.98 8.92
N ASP A 507 -19.65 8.75 9.64
CA ASP A 507 -20.30 9.80 10.44
C ASP A 507 -19.34 10.33 11.51
N LYS A 508 -18.61 9.44 12.15
CA LYS A 508 -17.62 9.80 13.20
C LYS A 508 -16.22 10.03 12.64
N TYR A 509 -15.85 9.32 11.58
CA TYR A 509 -14.52 9.37 10.96
C TYR A 509 -14.66 9.68 9.45
N PRO A 510 -15.00 10.95 9.10
CA PRO A 510 -15.30 11.33 7.72
C PRO A 510 -14.07 11.19 6.80
N PRO A 511 -14.29 11.03 5.49
CA PRO A 511 -13.22 11.02 4.50
C PRO A 511 -12.34 12.26 4.59
N ARG A 512 -11.03 12.10 4.38
CA ARG A 512 -10.07 13.22 4.43
C ARG A 512 -10.22 14.15 3.24
N SER A 513 -10.50 13.59 2.09
CA SER A 513 -10.73 14.34 0.85
C SER A 513 -11.65 13.55 -0.07
N ILE A 514 -12.22 14.24 -1.04
CA ILE A 514 -12.89 13.61 -2.17
C ILE A 514 -11.79 13.30 -3.20
N PRO A 515 -11.74 12.08 -3.77
CA PRO A 515 -10.79 11.77 -4.83
C PRO A 515 -10.87 12.78 -5.97
N PRO A 516 -9.74 13.23 -6.52
CA PRO A 516 -9.76 14.16 -7.63
C PRO A 516 -10.29 13.47 -8.89
N SER A 517 -11.00 14.21 -9.74
CA SER A 517 -11.38 13.74 -11.06
C SER A 517 -10.51 14.40 -12.13
N PHE A 518 -10.11 13.61 -13.13
CA PHE A 518 -9.48 14.15 -14.34
C PHE A 518 -10.50 14.74 -15.32
N ASN A 519 -11.79 14.47 -15.10
CA ASN A 519 -12.86 15.01 -15.93
C ASN A 519 -13.31 16.38 -15.40
N PRO A 520 -13.16 17.50 -16.19
CA PRO A 520 -13.58 18.83 -15.77
C PRO A 520 -15.06 18.92 -15.39
N THR A 521 -15.94 18.14 -16.03
CA THR A 521 -17.38 18.10 -15.72
C THR A 521 -17.59 17.59 -14.28
N THR A 522 -16.93 16.52 -13.90
CA THR A 522 -17.02 15.97 -12.53
C THR A 522 -16.48 16.95 -11.49
N ILE A 523 -15.42 17.71 -11.81
CA ILE A 523 -14.89 18.76 -10.93
C ILE A 523 -15.93 19.84 -10.69
N LEU A 524 -16.64 20.28 -11.74
CA LEU A 524 -17.71 21.26 -11.63
C LEU A 524 -18.88 20.72 -10.79
N ASP A 525 -19.32 19.49 -11.05
CA ASP A 525 -20.42 18.85 -10.31
C ASP A 525 -20.11 18.72 -8.83
N GLN A 526 -18.89 18.27 -8.48
CA GLN A 526 -18.42 18.19 -7.09
C GLN A 526 -18.45 19.57 -6.42
N LYS A 527 -18.01 20.62 -7.11
CA LYS A 527 -18.06 21.99 -6.59
C LYS A 527 -19.48 22.48 -6.35
N LEU A 528 -20.39 22.21 -7.29
CA LEU A 528 -21.80 22.57 -7.15
C LEU A 528 -22.48 21.80 -6.02
N MET A 529 -22.15 20.51 -5.82
CA MET A 529 -22.63 19.73 -4.67
C MET A 529 -22.15 20.32 -3.35
N GLN A 530 -20.87 20.69 -3.24
CA GLN A 530 -20.33 21.35 -2.04
C GLN A 530 -21.07 22.66 -1.72
N ILE A 531 -21.34 23.49 -2.74
CA ILE A 531 -22.08 24.75 -2.57
C ILE A 531 -23.52 24.47 -2.10
N LYS A 532 -24.21 23.49 -2.69
CA LYS A 532 -25.57 23.10 -2.29
C LYS A 532 -25.61 22.56 -0.87
N ALA A 533 -24.65 21.69 -0.50
CA ALA A 533 -24.54 21.15 0.85
C ALA A 533 -24.29 22.25 1.88
N LYS A 534 -23.38 23.20 1.58
CA LYS A 534 -23.12 24.35 2.46
C LYS A 534 -24.37 25.20 2.65
N ALA A 535 -25.05 25.55 1.55
CA ALA A 535 -26.30 26.33 1.60
C ALA A 535 -27.42 25.59 2.36
N PHE A 536 -27.51 24.27 2.23
CA PHE A 536 -28.47 23.46 3.00
C PHE A 536 -28.18 23.50 4.50
N ILE A 537 -26.91 23.34 4.90
CA ILE A 537 -26.46 23.40 6.31
C ILE A 537 -26.75 24.80 6.89
N GLU A 538 -26.37 25.86 6.20
CA GLU A 538 -26.63 27.25 6.63
C GLU A 538 -28.13 27.53 6.79
N LYS A 539 -28.95 27.00 5.89
CA LYS A 539 -30.41 27.22 5.90
C LYS A 539 -31.13 26.40 6.97
N ASN A 540 -30.71 25.15 7.25
CA ASN A 540 -31.52 24.19 8.00
C ASN A 540 -30.89 23.76 9.33
N ILE A 541 -29.58 23.95 9.52
CA ILE A 541 -28.83 23.39 10.67
C ILE A 541 -28.22 24.48 11.54
N MET A 542 -27.81 25.62 10.98
CA MET A 542 -27.35 26.75 11.80
C MET A 542 -28.54 27.45 12.48
N PRO A 543 -28.49 27.69 13.78
CA PRO A 543 -29.52 28.46 14.47
C PRO A 543 -29.64 29.84 13.83
N ARG A 544 -30.85 30.24 13.50
CA ARG A 544 -31.14 31.63 13.19
C ARG A 544 -30.98 32.43 14.48
N ASP A 545 -29.76 32.84 14.81
CA ASP A 545 -29.56 33.88 15.78
C ASP A 545 -30.05 35.22 15.22
N LYS A 546 -31.05 35.79 15.92
CA LYS A 546 -31.51 37.17 15.85
C LYS A 546 -32.67 37.52 14.88
N GLU A 547 -33.84 37.14 15.31
CA GLU A 547 -34.97 38.07 15.31
C GLU A 547 -35.38 38.25 16.79
N GLY A 548 -34.86 39.27 17.48
CA GLY A 548 -35.18 39.46 18.90
C GLY A 548 -34.45 40.58 19.60
N ASP A 549 -34.18 41.71 18.96
CA ASP A 549 -33.71 42.91 19.71
C ASP A 549 -34.31 44.24 19.25
N ASP A 550 -35.40 44.25 18.49
CA ASP A 550 -36.11 45.50 18.17
C ASP A 550 -37.47 45.70 18.88
N ALA A 551 -37.82 44.84 19.84
CA ALA A 551 -39.10 45.01 20.56
C ALA A 551 -38.98 45.78 21.89
N ASN A 552 -37.80 46.27 22.30
CA ASN A 552 -37.63 46.96 23.61
C ASN A 552 -37.18 48.43 23.50
N ALA A 553 -37.11 49.02 22.32
CA ALA A 553 -36.72 50.42 22.14
C ALA A 553 -37.91 51.43 22.26
N ASN A 554 -39.16 50.96 22.43
CA ASN A 554 -40.34 51.86 22.45
C ASN A 554 -41.12 51.92 23.76
N LYS A 555 -40.51 51.52 24.90
CA LYS A 555 -41.12 51.64 26.24
C LYS A 555 -40.39 52.60 27.19
N LYS A 556 -39.63 53.55 26.75
CA LYS A 556 -39.10 54.65 27.56
C LYS A 556 -39.31 56.01 26.94
N LYS A 557 -40.55 56.32 26.56
CA LYS A 557 -41.04 57.69 26.41
C LYS A 557 -42.56 57.68 26.59
N LYS A 558 -42.98 57.65 27.83
CA LYS A 558 -44.17 58.32 28.35
C LYS A 558 -43.99 58.51 29.85
#